data_a52560ac303093c048dc97c6f5344e15
#
_entry.id   a52560ac303093c048dc97c6f5344e15
#
_cell.length_a   1.000
_cell.length_b   1.000
_cell.length_c   1.000
_cell.angle_alpha   90.00
_cell.angle_beta   90.00
_cell.angle_gamma   90.00
#
_symmetry.space_group_name_H-M   'P 1'
#
loop_
_entity.id
_entity.type
_entity.pdbx_description
1 polymer ?
#
loop_
_entity_poly.entity_id
_entity_poly.type
_entity_poly.pdbx_seq_one_letter_code
_entity_poly.pdbx_strand_id
1 'polypeptide(L)'
;MRLRFPILIALAAASLSAASDVPLVDAIKDQNPKAVVSLIPHTDVNARTPDGSTPLAWAVYKDDAATVDMLLKAGAKVTVADEYGESPLTLACANGNAAIVDKLLKAGADVNAPRFYNETPLMIAAASGNADVVRALLAHGAKIDAVEDRRGQNALMWAAAQSHPEAVQVLLKAGANPNTASKSDFTPLVFTADNGDAKSAAALIAAGADIDYEVHSLNVLLVALNARKPAVARLLIDEGAKVTGKDPTGQTALHIAAEAGDIETVKLLIAKGADVNAATNPRQGDRMGILQRPPTGQQTPLMIAARVNRPDIMKVLVDAGANPKMHATDGSTLLMAAASGGHIESVKYAYELDPDIKAMTDRKETVMHAAMIGTRRYATEAQVTEMVKFLAEHGGELDSMDINNRTPIALAKIIPLDSTIELLTKMIVATGATPKPSKAR
;
A
#
# COMPACT_ATOMS: atom_id res chain seq x y z
N MET A 1 4.00 0.48 -3.13
CA MET A 1 5.43 0.10 -3.22
C MET A 1 5.77 -0.66 -1.96
N ARG A 2 5.78 -2.00 -2.00
CA ARG A 2 6.02 -2.82 -0.81
C ARG A 2 7.49 -2.67 -0.41
N LEU A 3 7.77 -1.86 0.59
CA LEU A 3 9.04 -1.82 1.30
C LEU A 3 9.18 -3.10 2.14
N ARG A 4 9.51 -4.22 1.47
CA ARG A 4 10.04 -5.37 2.19
C ARG A 4 11.44 -4.99 2.64
N PHE A 5 11.59 -4.73 3.94
CA PHE A 5 12.90 -4.78 4.56
C PHE A 5 13.38 -6.24 4.52
N PRO A 6 14.40 -6.59 3.78
CA PRO A 6 15.11 -7.80 4.09
C PRO A 6 15.80 -7.51 5.43
N ILE A 7 15.33 -8.13 6.51
CA ILE A 7 16.23 -8.46 7.60
C ILE A 7 17.15 -9.48 6.95
N LEU A 8 18.19 -9.02 6.27
CA LEU A 8 19.34 -9.84 5.91
C LEU A 8 20.00 -10.16 7.24
N ILE A 9 19.57 -11.27 7.83
CA ILE A 9 20.45 -12.06 8.70
C ILE A 9 21.48 -12.63 7.73
N ALA A 10 22.48 -11.82 7.43
CA ALA A 10 23.63 -12.23 6.65
C ALA A 10 24.65 -12.96 7.54
N LEU A 11 24.19 -13.93 8.32
CA LEU A 11 25.00 -15.10 8.57
C LEU A 11 24.77 -15.96 7.33
N ALA A 12 25.60 -15.68 6.34
CA ALA A 12 25.53 -16.24 5.02
C ALA A 12 25.20 -17.72 5.07
N ALA A 13 24.28 -18.11 4.23
CA ALA A 13 24.26 -19.41 3.59
C ALA A 13 25.53 -19.61 2.71
N ALA A 14 26.69 -19.29 3.22
CA ALA A 14 27.99 -19.55 2.64
C ALA A 14 28.63 -20.62 3.50
N SER A 15 28.77 -21.80 2.91
CA SER A 15 29.49 -22.95 3.39
C SER A 15 28.80 -23.89 4.40
N LEU A 16 27.80 -24.62 3.94
CA LEU A 16 27.75 -26.04 4.32
C LEU A 16 29.07 -26.69 3.85
N SER A 17 29.91 -27.12 4.83
CA SER A 17 31.00 -28.08 4.71
C SER A 17 32.43 -27.61 4.52
N ALA A 18 32.86 -26.49 5.10
CA ALA A 18 34.26 -26.40 5.50
C ALA A 18 34.34 -26.33 7.02
N ALA A 19 35.07 -27.19 7.69
CA ALA A 19 35.39 -27.06 9.10
C ALA A 19 36.01 -25.66 9.29
N SER A 20 35.53 -24.90 10.28
CA SER A 20 36.16 -23.64 10.60
C SER A 20 37.50 -23.88 11.27
N ASP A 21 38.47 -22.97 11.12
CA ASP A 21 39.76 -23.10 11.85
C ASP A 21 39.54 -22.90 13.38
N VAL A 22 38.31 -22.86 13.85
CA VAL A 22 37.92 -22.66 15.25
C VAL A 22 37.04 -23.83 15.72
N PRO A 23 37.61 -24.91 16.28
CA PRO A 23 36.86 -26.11 16.69
C PRO A 23 35.70 -25.85 17.63
N LEU A 24 35.80 -24.83 18.49
CA LEU A 24 34.72 -24.42 19.40
C LEU A 24 33.52 -23.90 18.64
N VAL A 25 33.72 -23.17 17.54
CA VAL A 25 32.61 -22.67 16.67
C VAL A 25 31.93 -23.83 15.97
N ASP A 26 32.70 -24.83 15.51
CA ASP A 26 32.12 -26.03 14.86
C ASP A 26 31.25 -26.82 15.85
N ALA A 27 31.76 -27.03 17.07
CA ALA A 27 30.97 -27.68 18.12
C ALA A 27 29.65 -26.95 18.45
N ILE A 28 29.65 -25.61 18.40
CA ILE A 28 28.44 -24.79 18.61
C ILE A 28 27.51 -24.89 17.40
N LYS A 29 28.03 -24.81 16.17
CA LYS A 29 27.25 -24.99 14.94
C LYS A 29 26.51 -26.32 14.90
N ASP A 30 27.23 -27.38 15.32
CA ASP A 30 26.74 -28.76 15.37
C ASP A 30 25.84 -29.03 16.60
N GLN A 31 25.62 -28.01 17.44
CA GLN A 31 24.86 -28.13 18.68
C GLN A 31 25.29 -29.30 19.55
N ASN A 32 26.60 -29.47 19.72
CA ASN A 32 27.20 -30.55 20.51
C ASN A 32 27.67 -30.03 21.88
N PRO A 33 26.80 -30.03 22.92
CA PRO A 33 27.11 -29.42 24.21
C PRO A 33 28.28 -30.12 24.93
N LYS A 34 28.49 -31.45 24.69
CA LYS A 34 29.60 -32.18 25.29
C LYS A 34 30.95 -31.71 24.73
N ALA A 35 31.01 -31.51 23.41
CA ALA A 35 32.19 -30.96 22.76
C ALA A 35 32.47 -29.53 23.21
N VAL A 36 31.41 -28.68 23.28
CA VAL A 36 31.52 -27.30 23.76
C VAL A 36 32.14 -27.27 25.18
N VAL A 37 31.60 -28.03 26.13
CA VAL A 37 32.12 -28.11 27.51
C VAL A 37 33.57 -28.53 27.56
N SER A 38 33.95 -29.52 26.73
CA SER A 38 35.33 -30.01 26.71
C SER A 38 36.34 -29.07 26.05
N LEU A 39 35.87 -28.25 25.08
CA LEU A 39 36.75 -27.35 24.33
C LEU A 39 36.97 -25.99 25.03
N ILE A 40 36.01 -25.47 25.75
CA ILE A 40 36.10 -24.15 26.42
C ILE A 40 37.40 -23.99 27.23
N PRO A 41 37.84 -24.98 28.10
CA PRO A 41 39.06 -24.80 28.89
C PRO A 41 40.38 -24.84 28.10
N HIS A 42 40.33 -25.29 26.84
CA HIS A 42 41.52 -25.58 26.03
C HIS A 42 41.62 -24.74 24.76
N THR A 43 40.66 -23.81 24.53
CA THR A 43 40.61 -22.97 23.34
C THR A 43 40.45 -21.49 23.70
N ASP A 44 40.87 -20.62 22.78
CA ASP A 44 40.50 -19.19 22.94
C ASP A 44 39.03 -18.98 22.65
N VAL A 45 38.25 -18.69 23.71
CA VAL A 45 36.80 -18.41 23.60
C VAL A 45 36.46 -17.14 22.79
N ASN A 46 37.50 -16.35 22.45
CA ASN A 46 37.38 -15.14 21.61
C ASN A 46 38.00 -15.35 20.22
N ALA A 47 38.37 -16.54 19.85
CA ALA A 47 38.90 -16.83 18.53
C ALA A 47 37.87 -16.43 17.46
N ARG A 48 38.38 -15.86 16.35
CA ARG A 48 37.53 -15.37 15.25
C ARG A 48 37.63 -16.34 14.06
N THR A 49 36.47 -16.62 13.48
CA THR A 49 36.37 -17.27 12.18
C THR A 49 36.80 -16.30 11.06
N PRO A 50 37.06 -16.77 9.83
CA PRO A 50 37.44 -15.89 8.72
C PRO A 50 36.48 -14.73 8.41
N ASP A 51 35.19 -14.92 8.69
CA ASP A 51 34.14 -13.88 8.59
C ASP A 51 34.10 -12.92 9.81
N GLY A 52 35.04 -13.08 10.75
CA GLY A 52 35.15 -12.28 11.96
C GLY A 52 34.19 -12.69 13.09
N SER A 53 33.36 -13.72 12.92
CA SER A 53 32.42 -14.18 13.94
C SER A 53 33.15 -14.84 15.12
N THR A 54 32.55 -14.83 16.31
CA THR A 54 33.09 -15.44 17.53
C THR A 54 32.24 -16.63 18.00
N PRO A 55 32.76 -17.51 18.86
CA PRO A 55 31.96 -18.55 19.51
C PRO A 55 30.70 -18.00 20.20
N LEU A 56 30.80 -16.84 20.87
CA LEU A 56 29.64 -16.18 21.50
C LEU A 56 28.59 -15.74 20.48
N ALA A 57 29.00 -15.14 19.35
CA ALA A 57 28.09 -14.75 18.28
C ALA A 57 27.34 -15.96 17.71
N TRP A 58 28.04 -17.09 17.50
CA TRP A 58 27.42 -18.33 17.04
C TRP A 58 26.45 -18.95 18.05
N ALA A 59 26.80 -18.94 19.36
CA ALA A 59 25.90 -19.40 20.42
C ALA A 59 24.60 -18.56 20.47
N VAL A 60 24.73 -17.23 20.34
CA VAL A 60 23.58 -16.32 20.25
C VAL A 60 22.78 -16.57 18.98
N TYR A 61 23.44 -16.72 17.83
CA TYR A 61 22.75 -17.03 16.56
C TYR A 61 21.95 -18.34 16.63
N LYS A 62 22.49 -19.36 17.32
CA LYS A 62 21.80 -20.64 17.55
C LYS A 62 20.74 -20.57 18.66
N ASP A 63 20.56 -19.41 19.28
CA ASP A 63 19.66 -19.18 20.40
C ASP A 63 19.92 -20.09 21.63
N ASP A 64 21.18 -20.52 21.80
CA ASP A 64 21.62 -21.42 22.87
C ASP A 64 22.06 -20.65 24.13
N ALA A 65 21.06 -20.35 24.97
CA ALA A 65 21.28 -19.61 26.20
C ALA A 65 22.24 -20.32 27.20
N ALA A 66 22.32 -21.64 27.13
CA ALA A 66 23.22 -22.42 28.01
C ALA A 66 24.68 -22.25 27.57
N THR A 67 24.96 -22.37 26.28
CA THR A 67 26.30 -22.13 25.70
C THR A 67 26.69 -20.65 25.87
N VAL A 68 25.76 -19.69 25.70
CA VAL A 68 26.01 -18.27 26.00
C VAL A 68 26.51 -18.09 27.45
N ASP A 69 25.82 -18.68 28.43
CA ASP A 69 26.23 -18.59 29.83
C ASP A 69 27.64 -19.21 30.08
N MET A 70 27.94 -20.32 29.46
CA MET A 70 29.26 -20.97 29.60
C MET A 70 30.37 -20.08 29.01
N LEU A 71 30.14 -19.52 27.84
CA LEU A 71 31.10 -18.65 27.15
C LEU A 71 31.32 -17.34 27.92
N LEU A 72 30.23 -16.70 28.44
CA LEU A 72 30.36 -15.51 29.26
C LEU A 72 31.17 -15.76 30.54
N LYS A 73 30.91 -16.89 31.23
CA LYS A 73 31.70 -17.31 32.42
C LYS A 73 33.17 -17.58 32.08
N ALA A 74 33.45 -18.02 30.87
CA ALA A 74 34.81 -18.26 30.37
C ALA A 74 35.51 -16.99 29.87
N GLY A 75 34.89 -15.82 29.95
CA GLY A 75 35.48 -14.55 29.56
C GLY A 75 35.27 -14.17 28.07
N ALA A 76 34.23 -14.68 27.44
CA ALA A 76 33.88 -14.25 26.08
C ALA A 76 33.55 -12.76 26.03
N LYS A 77 34.14 -12.05 25.06
CA LYS A 77 33.94 -10.59 24.87
C LYS A 77 32.62 -10.33 24.17
N VAL A 78 31.74 -9.57 24.81
CA VAL A 78 30.43 -9.24 24.29
C VAL A 78 30.42 -8.11 23.24
N THR A 79 31.56 -7.40 23.08
CA THR A 79 31.67 -6.23 22.20
C THR A 79 32.26 -6.52 20.83
N VAL A 80 32.64 -7.77 20.56
CA VAL A 80 33.26 -8.14 19.29
C VAL A 80 32.18 -8.26 18.21
N ALA A 81 32.27 -7.41 17.19
CA ALA A 81 31.43 -7.48 16.01
C ALA A 81 32.18 -8.21 14.87
N ASP A 82 31.44 -8.83 13.96
CA ASP A 82 31.94 -9.40 12.72
C ASP A 82 32.26 -8.34 11.66
N GLU A 83 32.64 -8.75 10.46
CA GLU A 83 32.92 -7.85 9.34
C GLU A 83 31.73 -7.05 8.84
N TYR A 84 30.49 -7.47 9.18
CA TYR A 84 29.22 -6.79 8.86
C TYR A 84 28.74 -5.86 9.97
N GLY A 85 29.50 -5.75 11.07
CA GLY A 85 29.16 -4.96 12.24
C GLY A 85 28.15 -5.64 13.17
N GLU A 86 27.85 -6.93 12.92
CA GLU A 86 26.93 -7.69 13.79
C GLU A 86 27.65 -8.09 15.09
N SER A 87 27.12 -7.63 16.20
CA SER A 87 27.56 -8.00 17.55
C SER A 87 26.67 -9.09 18.15
N PRO A 88 27.11 -9.78 19.20
CA PRO A 88 26.24 -10.68 19.94
C PRO A 88 24.90 -10.03 20.37
N LEU A 89 24.93 -8.76 20.76
CA LEU A 89 23.72 -8.04 21.18
C LEU A 89 22.77 -7.80 19.99
N THR A 90 23.27 -7.38 18.82
CA THR A 90 22.43 -7.17 17.63
C THR A 90 21.80 -8.47 17.13
N LEU A 91 22.55 -9.58 17.18
CA LEU A 91 22.04 -10.92 16.87
C LEU A 91 20.93 -11.36 17.86
N ALA A 92 21.13 -11.16 19.16
CA ALA A 92 20.12 -11.48 20.17
C ALA A 92 18.84 -10.64 20.00
N CYS A 93 18.99 -9.37 19.62
CA CYS A 93 17.84 -8.49 19.30
C CYS A 93 17.08 -8.98 18.05
N ALA A 94 17.80 -9.43 17.02
CA ALA A 94 17.18 -9.97 15.80
C ALA A 94 16.44 -11.29 16.07
N ASN A 95 17.01 -12.17 16.91
CA ASN A 95 16.38 -13.42 17.34
C ASN A 95 15.17 -13.18 18.26
N GLY A 96 15.08 -12.01 18.91
CA GLY A 96 13.99 -11.71 19.84
C GLY A 96 14.13 -12.41 21.22
N ASN A 97 15.32 -12.87 21.61
CA ASN A 97 15.52 -13.56 22.89
C ASN A 97 15.89 -12.58 24.02
N ALA A 98 14.87 -12.15 24.76
CA ALA A 98 15.06 -11.21 25.87
C ALA A 98 15.99 -11.72 26.97
N ALA A 99 16.03 -13.03 27.22
CA ALA A 99 16.91 -13.60 28.25
C ALA A 99 18.38 -13.53 27.84
N ILE A 100 18.71 -13.78 26.57
CA ILE A 100 20.07 -13.63 26.05
C ILE A 100 20.47 -12.16 26.00
N VAL A 101 19.56 -11.27 25.55
CA VAL A 101 19.77 -9.80 25.56
C VAL A 101 20.13 -9.31 26.97
N ASP A 102 19.37 -9.69 27.99
CA ASP A 102 19.62 -9.30 29.39
C ASP A 102 20.99 -9.82 29.88
N LYS A 103 21.37 -11.07 29.56
CA LYS A 103 22.69 -11.61 29.89
C LYS A 103 23.85 -10.84 29.24
N LEU A 104 23.71 -10.48 27.98
CA LEU A 104 24.72 -9.71 27.24
C LEU A 104 24.88 -8.29 27.80
N LEU A 105 23.75 -7.62 28.11
CA LEU A 105 23.75 -6.30 28.71
C LEU A 105 24.38 -6.31 30.12
N LYS A 106 24.06 -7.30 30.95
CA LYS A 106 24.70 -7.51 32.27
C LYS A 106 26.19 -7.82 32.17
N ALA A 107 26.62 -8.44 31.08
CA ALA A 107 28.03 -8.71 30.80
C ALA A 107 28.77 -7.51 30.18
N GLY A 108 28.12 -6.34 30.06
CA GLY A 108 28.72 -5.08 29.61
C GLY A 108 28.64 -4.85 28.09
N ALA A 109 27.70 -5.47 27.39
CA ALA A 109 27.41 -5.07 26.01
C ALA A 109 26.90 -3.62 25.98
N ASP A 110 27.41 -2.82 25.04
CA ASP A 110 26.91 -1.46 24.85
C ASP A 110 25.52 -1.49 24.19
N VAL A 111 24.51 -1.08 24.95
CA VAL A 111 23.11 -1.05 24.51
C VAL A 111 22.86 -0.17 23.28
N ASN A 112 23.79 0.78 23.01
CA ASN A 112 23.70 1.70 21.89
C ASN A 112 24.74 1.43 20.78
N ALA A 113 25.54 0.35 20.87
CA ALA A 113 26.54 0.03 19.86
C ALA A 113 25.85 -0.24 18.51
N PRO A 114 26.04 0.62 17.51
CA PRO A 114 25.37 0.45 16.23
C PRO A 114 26.12 -0.57 15.35
N ARG A 115 25.37 -1.21 14.46
CA ARG A 115 25.94 -1.84 13.27
C ARG A 115 26.04 -0.88 12.10
N PHE A 116 26.23 -1.39 10.86
CA PHE A 116 26.29 -0.54 9.67
C PHE A 116 25.12 0.45 9.58
N TYR A 117 25.40 1.62 9.00
CA TYR A 117 24.44 2.70 8.81
C TYR A 117 23.84 3.25 10.11
N ASN A 118 24.54 3.10 11.23
CA ASN A 118 24.09 3.58 12.53
C ASN A 118 22.79 2.89 13.03
N GLU A 119 22.53 1.67 12.59
CA GLU A 119 21.39 0.88 13.04
C GLU A 119 21.62 0.36 14.47
N THR A 120 20.82 0.81 15.43
CA THR A 120 21.00 0.47 16.85
C THR A 120 20.33 -0.87 17.22
N PRO A 121 20.74 -1.51 18.32
CA PRO A 121 20.06 -2.68 18.86
C PRO A 121 18.55 -2.46 19.07
N LEU A 122 18.14 -1.25 19.51
CA LEU A 122 16.73 -0.91 19.70
C LEU A 122 15.93 -0.92 18.40
N MET A 123 16.51 -0.43 17.29
CA MET A 123 15.89 -0.49 15.96
C MET A 123 15.70 -1.94 15.50
N ILE A 124 16.73 -2.78 15.69
CA ILE A 124 16.69 -4.20 15.33
C ILE A 124 15.61 -4.93 16.14
N ALA A 125 15.56 -4.70 17.45
CA ALA A 125 14.54 -5.27 18.34
C ALA A 125 13.12 -4.79 17.96
N ALA A 126 12.96 -3.53 17.62
CA ALA A 126 11.71 -2.97 17.15
C ALA A 126 11.23 -3.62 15.84
N ALA A 127 12.15 -3.88 14.90
CA ALA A 127 11.86 -4.57 13.64
C ALA A 127 11.56 -6.07 13.83
N SER A 128 12.14 -6.72 14.85
CA SER A 128 11.82 -8.13 15.19
C SER A 128 10.47 -8.28 15.90
N GLY A 129 9.93 -7.16 16.43
CA GLY A 129 8.62 -7.12 17.08
C GLY A 129 8.60 -7.65 18.52
N ASN A 130 9.74 -8.06 19.07
CA ASN A 130 9.76 -8.59 20.44
C ASN A 130 9.72 -7.46 21.46
N ALA A 131 8.53 -7.24 22.04
CA ALA A 131 8.30 -6.17 23.01
C ALA A 131 9.12 -6.34 24.31
N ASP A 132 9.48 -7.58 24.70
CA ASP A 132 10.29 -7.83 25.89
C ASP A 132 11.74 -7.41 25.66
N VAL A 133 12.29 -7.68 24.48
CA VAL A 133 13.62 -7.19 24.09
C VAL A 133 13.65 -5.66 24.05
N VAL A 134 12.62 -5.02 23.44
CA VAL A 134 12.51 -3.56 23.42
C VAL A 134 12.49 -3.01 24.84
N ARG A 135 11.71 -3.60 25.76
CA ARG A 135 11.69 -3.20 27.18
C ARG A 135 13.05 -3.35 27.85
N ALA A 136 13.73 -4.48 27.63
CA ALA A 136 15.05 -4.72 28.21
C ALA A 136 16.07 -3.68 27.76
N LEU A 137 16.13 -3.38 26.46
CA LEU A 137 17.05 -2.38 25.93
C LEU A 137 16.77 -0.98 26.50
N LEU A 138 15.50 -0.57 26.55
CA LEU A 138 15.09 0.72 27.13
C LEU A 138 15.44 0.81 28.63
N ALA A 139 15.23 -0.27 29.41
CA ALA A 139 15.61 -0.33 30.80
C ALA A 139 17.13 -0.17 31.03
N HIS A 140 17.94 -0.56 30.07
CA HIS A 140 19.40 -0.39 30.07
C HIS A 140 19.89 0.90 29.40
N GLY A 141 19.01 1.85 29.09
CA GLY A 141 19.37 3.17 28.57
C GLY A 141 19.57 3.24 27.05
N ALA A 142 18.86 2.41 26.28
CA ALA A 142 18.83 2.55 24.84
C ALA A 142 18.29 3.93 24.42
N LYS A 143 18.97 4.60 23.47
CA LYS A 143 18.56 5.91 22.95
C LYS A 143 17.35 5.76 22.04
N ILE A 144 16.19 6.20 22.53
CA ILE A 144 14.90 6.03 21.87
C ILE A 144 14.78 6.81 20.56
N ASP A 145 15.42 7.99 20.47
CA ASP A 145 15.35 8.89 19.32
C ASP A 145 16.51 8.74 18.35
N ALA A 146 17.38 7.72 18.53
CA ALA A 146 18.44 7.43 17.58
C ALA A 146 17.84 7.16 16.18
N VAL A 147 18.50 7.65 15.13
CA VAL A 147 18.09 7.44 13.74
C VAL A 147 19.22 6.80 12.93
N GLU A 148 18.88 5.89 12.02
CA GLU A 148 19.84 5.30 11.09
C GLU A 148 20.17 6.26 9.92
N ASP A 149 21.33 6.06 9.30
CA ASP A 149 21.88 7.03 8.34
C ASP A 149 21.26 6.98 6.94
N ARG A 150 20.67 5.87 6.52
CA ARG A 150 20.18 5.69 5.14
C ARG A 150 18.84 6.41 4.92
N ARG A 151 17.87 6.18 5.78
CA ARG A 151 16.49 6.66 5.65
C ARG A 151 16.10 7.64 6.76
N GLY A 152 16.94 7.81 7.79
CA GLY A 152 16.65 8.64 8.95
C GLY A 152 15.50 8.08 9.79
N GLN A 153 15.38 6.76 9.86
CA GLN A 153 14.32 6.10 10.62
C GLN A 153 14.79 5.76 12.03
N ASN A 154 13.87 5.86 12.98
CA ASN A 154 14.07 5.44 14.37
C ASN A 154 13.38 4.10 14.67
N ALA A 155 13.54 3.61 15.90
CA ALA A 155 12.96 2.35 16.34
C ALA A 155 11.42 2.31 16.21
N LEU A 156 10.72 3.42 16.51
CA LEU A 156 9.25 3.49 16.40
C LEU A 156 8.79 3.33 14.94
N MET A 157 9.49 3.95 14.00
CA MET A 157 9.22 3.78 12.57
C MET A 157 9.45 2.33 12.11
N TRP A 158 10.50 1.68 12.62
CA TRP A 158 10.79 0.28 12.30
C TRP A 158 9.70 -0.65 12.81
N ALA A 159 9.25 -0.48 14.07
CA ALA A 159 8.13 -1.24 14.62
C ALA A 159 6.83 -1.02 13.82
N ALA A 160 6.50 0.23 13.49
CA ALA A 160 5.32 0.59 12.71
C ALA A 160 5.36 0.02 11.28
N ALA A 161 6.52 0.13 10.60
CA ALA A 161 6.70 -0.37 9.24
C ALA A 161 6.56 -1.90 9.13
N GLN A 162 6.89 -2.64 10.20
CA GLN A 162 6.82 -4.10 10.25
C GLN A 162 5.52 -4.61 10.88
N SER A 163 4.58 -3.72 11.27
CA SER A 163 3.30 -4.08 11.87
C SER A 163 3.46 -4.82 13.22
N HIS A 164 4.25 -4.24 14.12
CA HIS A 164 4.50 -4.76 15.46
C HIS A 164 3.86 -3.90 16.54
N PRO A 165 2.54 -4.01 16.78
CA PRO A 165 1.79 -3.11 17.65
C PRO A 165 2.25 -3.15 19.12
N GLU A 166 2.71 -4.29 19.61
CA GLU A 166 3.22 -4.42 20.97
C GLU A 166 4.54 -3.64 21.17
N ALA A 167 5.45 -3.70 20.18
CA ALA A 167 6.69 -2.93 20.19
C ALA A 167 6.40 -1.43 20.05
N VAL A 168 5.45 -1.04 19.17
CA VAL A 168 4.97 0.34 19.03
C VAL A 168 4.48 0.87 20.39
N GLN A 169 3.62 0.13 21.07
CA GLN A 169 3.09 0.54 22.38
C GLN A 169 4.18 0.70 23.45
N VAL A 170 5.17 -0.20 23.48
CA VAL A 170 6.28 -0.10 24.42
C VAL A 170 7.12 1.15 24.16
N LEU A 171 7.45 1.42 22.89
CA LEU A 171 8.22 2.60 22.49
C LEU A 171 7.46 3.90 22.82
N LEU A 172 6.16 3.98 22.52
CA LEU A 172 5.34 5.14 22.85
C LEU A 172 5.24 5.37 24.36
N LYS A 173 5.04 4.32 25.16
CA LYS A 173 5.05 4.41 26.63
C LYS A 173 6.39 4.88 27.21
N ALA A 174 7.48 4.59 26.52
CA ALA A 174 8.81 5.05 26.89
C ALA A 174 9.13 6.48 26.41
N GLY A 175 8.19 7.14 25.75
CA GLY A 175 8.31 8.54 25.32
C GLY A 175 8.82 8.74 23.89
N ALA A 176 8.76 7.72 23.03
CA ALA A 176 9.06 7.92 21.61
C ALA A 176 8.12 8.95 20.98
N ASN A 177 8.65 9.90 20.22
CA ASN A 177 7.85 10.91 19.55
C ASN A 177 7.11 10.31 18.34
N PRO A 178 5.75 10.27 18.33
CA PRO A 178 4.97 9.70 17.23
C PRO A 178 5.00 10.52 15.95
N ASN A 179 5.53 11.76 15.99
CA ASN A 179 5.53 12.70 14.88
C ASN A 179 6.91 12.88 14.23
N THR A 180 7.92 12.12 14.66
CA THR A 180 9.22 12.13 13.98
C THR A 180 9.05 11.67 12.54
N ALA A 181 9.62 12.41 11.57
CA ALA A 181 9.60 12.05 10.17
C ALA A 181 10.96 11.50 9.70
N SER A 182 10.95 10.54 8.79
CA SER A 182 12.12 10.02 8.09
C SER A 182 12.63 11.00 7.04
N LYS A 183 13.78 10.73 6.40
CA LYS A 183 14.31 11.53 5.27
C LYS A 183 13.37 11.61 4.05
N SER A 184 12.40 10.73 3.97
CA SER A 184 11.36 10.73 2.93
C SER A 184 10.01 11.23 3.46
N ASP A 185 10.00 11.99 4.55
CA ASP A 185 8.82 12.58 5.20
C ASP A 185 7.78 11.56 5.68
N PHE A 186 8.18 10.30 5.93
CA PHE A 186 7.29 9.28 6.48
C PHE A 186 7.33 9.32 8.00
N THR A 187 6.17 9.55 8.64
CA THR A 187 5.97 9.38 10.08
C THR A 187 5.57 7.93 10.41
N PRO A 188 5.65 7.50 11.69
CA PRO A 188 5.14 6.18 12.09
C PRO A 188 3.69 5.93 11.66
N LEU A 189 2.81 6.94 11.73
CA LEU A 189 1.41 6.81 11.33
C LEU A 189 1.25 6.59 9.82
N VAL A 190 2.08 7.23 8.98
CA VAL A 190 2.10 7.00 7.53
C VAL A 190 2.48 5.56 7.20
N PHE A 191 3.45 4.96 7.91
CA PHE A 191 3.79 3.54 7.72
C PHE A 191 2.62 2.62 8.03
N THR A 192 1.86 2.88 9.12
CA THR A 192 0.69 2.07 9.46
C THR A 192 -0.46 2.24 8.46
N ALA A 193 -0.60 3.43 7.88
CA ALA A 193 -1.57 3.70 6.82
C ALA A 193 -1.26 2.93 5.52
N ASP A 194 0.03 2.82 5.15
CA ASP A 194 0.47 2.09 3.96
C ASP A 194 0.36 0.56 4.14
N ASN A 195 0.74 0.03 5.31
CA ASN A 195 0.72 -1.42 5.55
C ASN A 195 -0.61 -1.97 6.08
N GLY A 196 -1.46 -1.13 6.70
CA GLY A 196 -2.78 -1.50 7.19
C GLY A 196 -2.82 -1.98 8.66
N ASP A 197 -1.81 -1.66 9.45
CA ASP A 197 -1.78 -2.00 10.88
C ASP A 197 -2.65 -1.05 11.71
N ALA A 198 -3.92 -1.38 11.83
CA ALA A 198 -4.89 -0.57 12.58
C ALA A 198 -4.58 -0.52 14.09
N LYS A 199 -3.95 -1.54 14.67
CA LYS A 199 -3.61 -1.55 16.10
C LYS A 199 -2.49 -0.56 16.41
N SER A 200 -1.43 -0.56 15.58
CA SER A 200 -0.36 0.43 15.70
C SER A 200 -0.86 1.83 15.39
N ALA A 201 -1.71 2.00 14.36
CA ALA A 201 -2.31 3.29 14.05
C ALA A 201 -3.11 3.86 15.24
N ALA A 202 -3.97 3.06 15.87
CA ALA A 202 -4.71 3.47 17.05
C ALA A 202 -3.79 3.88 18.21
N ALA A 203 -2.73 3.11 18.47
CA ALA A 203 -1.76 3.44 19.51
C ALA A 203 -1.02 4.75 19.24
N LEU A 204 -0.63 5.00 17.97
CA LEU A 204 0.01 6.24 17.54
C LEU A 204 -0.90 7.45 17.68
N ILE A 205 -2.16 7.34 17.24
CA ILE A 205 -3.16 8.41 17.36
C ILE A 205 -3.41 8.73 18.84
N ALA A 206 -3.60 7.71 19.68
CA ALA A 206 -3.78 7.88 21.12
C ALA A 206 -2.55 8.54 21.81
N ALA A 207 -1.36 8.40 21.22
CA ALA A 207 -0.13 9.05 21.68
C ALA A 207 0.11 10.44 21.07
N GLY A 208 -0.85 10.99 20.31
CA GLY A 208 -0.78 12.33 19.73
C GLY A 208 -0.08 12.38 18.36
N ALA A 209 -0.12 11.30 17.59
CA ALA A 209 0.30 11.37 16.18
C ALA A 209 -0.60 12.34 15.41
N ASP A 210 0.01 13.17 14.55
CA ASP A 210 -0.72 14.08 13.68
C ASP A 210 -1.50 13.28 12.63
N ILE A 211 -2.81 13.21 12.83
CA ILE A 211 -3.74 12.45 12.00
C ILE A 211 -3.92 13.05 10.60
N ASP A 212 -3.66 14.35 10.47
CA ASP A 212 -3.78 15.11 9.23
C ASP A 212 -2.42 15.36 8.55
N TYR A 213 -1.36 14.71 9.04
CA TYR A 213 -0.03 14.84 8.45
C TYR A 213 -0.05 14.59 6.94
N GLU A 214 0.66 15.46 6.20
CA GLU A 214 0.77 15.35 4.74
C GLU A 214 2.15 14.85 4.32
N VAL A 215 2.18 13.81 3.50
CA VAL A 215 3.37 13.26 2.86
C VAL A 215 3.17 13.28 1.34
N HIS A 216 4.09 13.89 0.59
CA HIS A 216 4.03 13.99 -0.87
C HIS A 216 2.65 14.46 -1.40
N SER A 217 2.07 15.47 -0.76
CA SER A 217 0.74 16.02 -1.04
C SER A 217 -0.44 15.05 -0.81
N LEU A 218 -0.26 14.03 -0.01
CA LEU A 218 -1.30 13.12 0.45
C LEU A 218 -1.41 13.20 1.96
N ASN A 219 -2.60 13.41 2.50
CA ASN A 219 -2.81 13.19 3.93
C ASN A 219 -2.84 11.69 4.25
N VAL A 220 -2.68 11.34 5.53
CA VAL A 220 -2.60 9.94 5.99
C VAL A 220 -3.84 9.13 5.56
N LEU A 221 -5.03 9.75 5.55
CA LEU A 221 -6.26 9.09 5.09
C LEU A 221 -6.18 8.68 3.62
N LEU A 222 -5.70 9.57 2.75
CA LEU A 222 -5.52 9.25 1.32
C LEU A 222 -4.45 8.18 1.11
N VAL A 223 -3.39 8.15 1.93
CA VAL A 223 -2.40 7.06 1.91
C VAL A 223 -3.08 5.73 2.20
N ALA A 224 -3.87 5.64 3.28
CA ALA A 224 -4.58 4.41 3.66
C ALA A 224 -5.55 3.93 2.57
N LEU A 225 -6.31 4.86 1.97
CA LEU A 225 -7.28 4.54 0.91
C LEU A 225 -6.58 4.09 -0.38
N ASN A 226 -5.52 4.77 -0.82
CA ASN A 226 -4.73 4.38 -1.99
C ASN A 226 -4.03 3.03 -1.80
N ALA A 227 -3.58 2.74 -0.57
CA ALA A 227 -3.02 1.44 -0.20
C ALA A 227 -4.09 0.34 -0.04
N ARG A 228 -5.38 0.66 -0.18
CA ARG A 228 -6.52 -0.24 0.01
C ARG A 228 -6.54 -0.87 1.42
N LYS A 229 -6.41 0.00 2.43
CA LYS A 229 -6.40 -0.36 3.86
C LYS A 229 -7.65 0.17 4.57
N PRO A 230 -8.83 -0.42 4.31
CA PRO A 230 -10.10 0.13 4.79
C PRO A 230 -10.21 0.19 6.33
N ALA A 231 -9.58 -0.73 7.04
CA ALA A 231 -9.59 -0.73 8.50
C ALA A 231 -8.90 0.52 9.08
N VAL A 232 -7.72 0.88 8.55
CA VAL A 232 -7.00 2.09 8.97
C VAL A 232 -7.71 3.33 8.46
N ALA A 233 -8.24 3.33 7.23
CA ALA A 233 -8.97 4.46 6.69
C ALA A 233 -10.20 4.79 7.56
N ARG A 234 -11.01 3.80 7.94
CA ARG A 234 -12.16 4.00 8.83
C ARG A 234 -11.74 4.47 10.22
N LEU A 235 -10.69 3.88 10.79
CA LEU A 235 -10.14 4.36 12.06
C LEU A 235 -9.77 5.86 11.99
N LEU A 236 -9.03 6.28 10.95
CA LEU A 236 -8.65 7.67 10.77
C LEU A 236 -9.87 8.59 10.65
N ILE A 237 -10.90 8.18 9.90
CA ILE A 237 -12.14 8.96 9.75
C ILE A 237 -12.90 9.05 11.09
N ASP A 238 -12.99 7.96 11.85
CA ASP A 238 -13.67 7.93 13.15
C ASP A 238 -12.95 8.85 14.16
N GLU A 239 -11.62 8.84 14.16
CA GLU A 239 -10.76 9.68 15.00
C GLU A 239 -10.67 11.13 14.52
N GLY A 240 -11.39 11.51 13.47
CA GLY A 240 -11.57 12.89 13.03
C GLY A 240 -10.59 13.40 11.98
N ALA A 241 -9.94 12.53 11.22
CA ALA A 241 -9.12 12.94 10.08
C ALA A 241 -9.92 13.77 9.07
N LYS A 242 -9.28 14.78 8.47
CA LYS A 242 -9.90 15.64 7.44
C LYS A 242 -10.26 14.85 6.20
N VAL A 243 -11.56 14.74 5.93
CA VAL A 243 -12.12 14.04 4.76
C VAL A 243 -12.11 14.86 3.47
N THR A 244 -11.77 16.16 3.56
CA THR A 244 -11.79 17.10 2.42
C THR A 244 -10.48 17.19 1.65
N GLY A 245 -9.44 16.48 2.08
CA GLY A 245 -8.14 16.42 1.40
C GLY A 245 -8.27 15.93 -0.04
N LYS A 246 -7.41 16.47 -0.92
CA LYS A 246 -7.33 16.06 -2.33
C LYS A 246 -5.92 15.62 -2.66
N ASP A 247 -5.81 14.60 -3.50
CA ASP A 247 -4.53 14.22 -4.10
C ASP A 247 -4.13 15.22 -5.23
N PRO A 248 -2.93 15.11 -5.81
CA PRO A 248 -2.51 15.98 -6.91
C PRO A 248 -3.41 15.94 -8.15
N THR A 249 -4.25 14.91 -8.31
CA THR A 249 -5.22 14.80 -9.40
C THR A 249 -6.58 15.40 -9.05
N GLY A 250 -6.75 15.87 -7.81
CA GLY A 250 -8.01 16.40 -7.28
C GLY A 250 -8.95 15.31 -6.75
N GLN A 251 -8.52 14.04 -6.68
CA GLN A 251 -9.34 13.00 -6.06
C GLN A 251 -9.41 13.20 -4.54
N THR A 252 -10.62 13.11 -4.01
CA THR A 252 -10.88 13.08 -2.57
C THR A 252 -10.96 11.64 -2.04
N ALA A 253 -11.00 11.50 -0.73
CA ALA A 253 -11.25 10.21 -0.08
C ALA A 253 -12.52 9.53 -0.64
N LEU A 254 -13.58 10.30 -0.94
CA LEU A 254 -14.84 9.78 -1.46
C LEU A 254 -14.69 9.19 -2.89
N HIS A 255 -13.89 9.81 -3.75
CA HIS A 255 -13.57 9.27 -5.08
C HIS A 255 -12.87 7.91 -4.97
N ILE A 256 -11.85 7.82 -4.11
CA ILE A 256 -11.05 6.60 -3.95
C ILE A 256 -11.89 5.47 -3.34
N ALA A 257 -12.72 5.77 -2.32
CA ALA A 257 -13.61 4.80 -1.70
C ALA A 257 -14.68 4.30 -2.69
N ALA A 258 -15.24 5.19 -3.53
CA ALA A 258 -16.19 4.82 -4.58
C ALA A 258 -15.55 3.92 -5.65
N GLU A 259 -14.33 4.23 -6.09
CA GLU A 259 -13.57 3.41 -7.04
C GLU A 259 -13.19 2.05 -6.45
N ALA A 260 -12.85 2.01 -5.16
CA ALA A 260 -12.55 0.76 -4.45
C ALA A 260 -13.80 -0.11 -4.20
N GLY A 261 -14.99 0.48 -4.30
CA GLY A 261 -16.23 -0.21 -4.02
C GLY A 261 -16.50 -0.41 -2.51
N ASP A 262 -15.86 0.36 -1.64
CA ASP A 262 -16.03 0.26 -0.18
C ASP A 262 -17.21 1.12 0.29
N ILE A 263 -18.41 0.54 0.23
CA ILE A 263 -19.66 1.23 0.58
C ILE A 263 -19.69 1.71 2.03
N GLU A 264 -19.06 0.99 2.95
CA GLU A 264 -19.04 1.38 4.37
C GLU A 264 -18.15 2.61 4.59
N THR A 265 -17.00 2.66 3.92
CA THR A 265 -16.16 3.88 3.94
C THR A 265 -16.84 5.05 3.22
N VAL A 266 -17.56 4.81 2.12
CA VAL A 266 -18.36 5.85 1.44
C VAL A 266 -19.41 6.43 2.39
N LYS A 267 -20.22 5.61 3.06
CA LYS A 267 -21.22 6.08 4.03
C LYS A 267 -20.59 6.88 5.18
N LEU A 268 -19.47 6.38 5.70
CA LEU A 268 -18.75 7.03 6.80
C LEU A 268 -18.21 8.41 6.37
N LEU A 269 -17.60 8.51 5.20
CA LEU A 269 -17.11 9.78 4.64
C LEU A 269 -18.24 10.80 4.47
N ILE A 270 -19.38 10.38 3.95
CA ILE A 270 -20.58 11.23 3.80
C ILE A 270 -21.07 11.71 5.17
N ALA A 271 -21.16 10.80 6.15
CA ALA A 271 -21.59 11.15 7.52
C ALA A 271 -20.63 12.14 8.19
N LYS A 272 -19.35 12.15 7.81
CA LYS A 272 -18.34 13.11 8.29
C LYS A 272 -18.23 14.38 7.41
N GLY A 273 -19.17 14.59 6.48
CA GLY A 273 -19.28 15.83 5.70
C GLY A 273 -18.41 15.87 4.45
N ALA A 274 -18.01 14.72 3.89
CA ALA A 274 -17.35 14.71 2.58
C ALA A 274 -18.28 15.28 1.50
N ASP A 275 -17.73 16.14 0.63
CA ASP A 275 -18.48 16.73 -0.48
C ASP A 275 -18.78 15.66 -1.55
N VAL A 276 -20.05 15.28 -1.65
CA VAL A 276 -20.54 14.27 -2.62
C VAL A 276 -20.45 14.74 -4.08
N ASN A 277 -20.34 16.04 -4.29
CA ASN A 277 -20.21 16.70 -5.59
C ASN A 277 -18.77 17.17 -5.88
N ALA A 278 -17.82 16.80 -5.04
CA ALA A 278 -16.42 17.12 -5.30
C ALA A 278 -16.01 16.63 -6.69
N ALA A 279 -15.26 17.45 -7.40
CA ALA A 279 -14.78 17.12 -8.74
C ALA A 279 -13.24 17.00 -8.74
N THR A 280 -12.72 16.07 -9.53
CA THR A 280 -11.28 15.96 -9.79
C THR A 280 -10.78 17.17 -10.59
N ASN A 281 -9.46 17.39 -10.59
CA ASN A 281 -8.88 18.49 -11.37
C ASN A 281 -9.13 18.29 -12.88
N PRO A 282 -9.31 19.38 -13.65
CA PRO A 282 -9.32 19.30 -15.10
C PRO A 282 -8.00 18.69 -15.59
N ARG A 283 -8.04 17.60 -16.32
CA ARG A 283 -6.83 17.08 -16.97
C ARG A 283 -6.54 17.88 -18.23
N GLN A 284 -5.35 18.44 -18.35
CA GLN A 284 -4.82 18.87 -19.65
C GLN A 284 -4.50 17.61 -20.44
N GLY A 285 -4.99 17.54 -21.70
CA GLY A 285 -4.83 16.37 -22.55
C GLY A 285 -3.37 16.00 -22.73
N ASP A 286 -3.01 14.77 -22.43
CA ASP A 286 -1.70 14.20 -22.75
C ASP A 286 -1.51 14.15 -24.27
N ARG A 287 -0.52 14.89 -24.77
CA ARG A 287 -0.11 14.89 -26.20
C ARG A 287 0.65 13.63 -26.62
N MET A 288 0.46 12.51 -25.93
CA MET A 288 1.24 11.30 -26.19
C MET A 288 0.40 10.19 -26.86
N GLY A 289 0.63 10.00 -28.16
CA GLY A 289 0.30 8.79 -28.90
C GLY A 289 -1.06 8.73 -29.61
N ILE A 290 -1.19 7.79 -30.52
CA ILE A 290 -2.31 7.51 -31.43
C ILE A 290 -3.65 7.20 -30.72
N LEU A 291 -3.63 6.94 -29.41
CA LEU A 291 -4.78 6.83 -28.54
C LEU A 291 -4.79 8.03 -27.57
N GLN A 292 -5.04 9.21 -28.09
CA GLN A 292 -5.33 10.38 -27.27
C GLN A 292 -6.54 10.07 -26.39
N ARG A 293 -6.29 9.78 -25.11
CA ARG A 293 -7.37 9.79 -24.12
C ARG A 293 -7.88 11.22 -24.01
N PRO A 294 -9.20 11.44 -24.07
CA PRO A 294 -9.76 12.76 -23.81
C PRO A 294 -9.36 13.22 -22.40
N PRO A 295 -9.25 14.53 -22.17
CA PRO A 295 -9.05 15.09 -20.84
C PRO A 295 -10.24 14.72 -19.96
N THR A 296 -10.14 13.65 -19.20
CA THR A 296 -11.17 13.19 -18.26
C THR A 296 -10.92 13.82 -16.90
N GLY A 297 -11.11 15.11 -16.77
CA GLY A 297 -11.12 15.82 -15.49
C GLY A 297 -12.52 16.13 -15.03
N GLN A 298 -12.65 16.73 -13.85
CA GLN A 298 -13.93 17.08 -13.20
C GLN A 298 -14.89 15.90 -13.01
N GLN A 299 -14.35 14.71 -12.83
CA GLN A 299 -15.16 13.53 -12.49
C GLN A 299 -15.62 13.60 -11.05
N THR A 300 -16.89 13.28 -10.81
CA THR A 300 -17.46 13.19 -9.47
C THR A 300 -17.37 11.76 -8.91
N PRO A 301 -17.49 11.55 -7.58
CA PRO A 301 -17.61 10.20 -7.00
C PRO A 301 -18.73 9.37 -7.62
N LEU A 302 -19.85 10.02 -7.99
CA LEU A 302 -20.99 9.36 -8.64
C LEU A 302 -20.61 8.82 -10.03
N MET A 303 -19.87 9.59 -10.86
CA MET A 303 -19.38 9.13 -12.16
C MET A 303 -18.39 7.99 -12.02
N ILE A 304 -17.52 8.02 -11.00
CA ILE A 304 -16.58 6.94 -10.74
C ILE A 304 -17.33 5.68 -10.34
N ALA A 305 -18.28 5.76 -9.40
CA ALA A 305 -19.10 4.62 -8.99
C ALA A 305 -19.85 3.99 -10.17
N ALA A 306 -20.41 4.83 -11.05
CA ALA A 306 -21.09 4.38 -12.27
C ALA A 306 -20.17 3.61 -13.21
N ARG A 307 -18.96 4.11 -13.45
CA ARG A 307 -17.96 3.50 -14.32
C ARG A 307 -17.44 2.15 -13.78
N VAL A 308 -17.32 1.99 -12.46
CA VAL A 308 -16.81 0.75 -11.84
C VAL A 308 -17.95 -0.21 -11.43
N ASN A 309 -19.15 0.01 -11.95
CA ASN A 309 -20.34 -0.82 -11.69
C ASN A 309 -20.69 -0.97 -10.20
N ARG A 310 -20.93 0.16 -9.56
CA ARG A 310 -21.36 0.18 -8.15
C ARG A 310 -22.70 0.92 -8.00
N PRO A 311 -23.80 0.34 -8.52
CA PRO A 311 -25.13 0.95 -8.41
C PRO A 311 -25.56 1.11 -6.95
N ASP A 312 -25.08 0.26 -6.04
CA ASP A 312 -25.26 0.37 -4.60
C ASP A 312 -24.63 1.67 -4.04
N ILE A 313 -23.41 1.99 -4.44
CA ILE A 313 -22.72 3.24 -4.06
C ILE A 313 -23.36 4.44 -4.78
N MET A 314 -23.73 4.31 -6.07
CA MET A 314 -24.44 5.36 -6.78
C MET A 314 -25.70 5.79 -6.02
N LYS A 315 -26.48 4.81 -5.53
CA LYS A 315 -27.69 5.08 -4.74
C LYS A 315 -27.36 5.84 -3.45
N VAL A 316 -26.35 5.40 -2.69
CA VAL A 316 -25.92 6.07 -1.45
C VAL A 316 -25.49 7.51 -1.72
N LEU A 317 -24.75 7.75 -2.81
CA LEU A 317 -24.33 9.11 -3.20
C LEU A 317 -25.50 9.99 -3.60
N VAL A 318 -26.46 9.47 -4.38
CA VAL A 318 -27.67 10.22 -4.79
C VAL A 318 -28.55 10.53 -3.59
N ASP A 319 -28.79 9.57 -2.70
CA ASP A 319 -29.54 9.75 -1.45
C ASP A 319 -28.88 10.84 -0.56
N ALA A 320 -27.57 11.04 -0.68
CA ALA A 320 -26.80 12.06 0.01
C ALA A 320 -26.71 13.40 -0.76
N GLY A 321 -27.41 13.54 -1.88
CA GLY A 321 -27.49 14.80 -2.66
C GLY A 321 -26.43 14.93 -3.77
N ALA A 322 -25.85 13.83 -4.25
CA ALA A 322 -25.00 13.88 -5.43
C ALA A 322 -25.82 14.31 -6.66
N ASN A 323 -25.32 15.29 -7.41
CA ASN A 323 -25.99 15.81 -8.59
C ASN A 323 -25.66 14.97 -9.84
N PRO A 324 -26.62 14.22 -10.41
CA PRO A 324 -26.37 13.37 -11.57
C PRO A 324 -26.13 14.14 -12.87
N LYS A 325 -26.46 15.44 -12.90
CA LYS A 325 -26.34 16.31 -14.08
C LYS A 325 -25.00 17.05 -14.18
N MET A 326 -24.05 16.74 -13.32
CA MET A 326 -22.69 17.27 -13.47
C MET A 326 -22.00 16.61 -14.67
N HIS A 327 -21.21 17.39 -15.39
CA HIS A 327 -20.44 16.94 -16.55
C HIS A 327 -18.95 16.94 -16.23
N ALA A 328 -18.22 15.97 -16.79
CA ALA A 328 -16.76 16.01 -16.80
C ALA A 328 -16.22 17.12 -17.72
N THR A 329 -14.92 17.39 -17.66
CA THR A 329 -14.28 18.47 -18.45
C THR A 329 -14.50 18.34 -19.95
N ASP A 330 -14.65 17.12 -20.46
CA ASP A 330 -14.86 16.81 -21.88
C ASP A 330 -16.35 16.80 -22.25
N GLY A 331 -17.24 17.19 -21.35
CA GLY A 331 -18.70 17.13 -21.54
C GLY A 331 -19.30 15.75 -21.28
N SER A 332 -18.52 14.75 -20.82
CA SER A 332 -19.06 13.43 -20.49
C SER A 332 -20.10 13.49 -19.38
N THR A 333 -21.23 12.82 -19.58
CA THR A 333 -22.33 12.70 -18.62
C THR A 333 -22.17 11.49 -17.70
N LEU A 334 -23.03 11.41 -16.67
CA LEU A 334 -23.13 10.23 -15.82
C LEU A 334 -23.44 8.95 -16.64
N LEU A 335 -24.37 9.06 -17.60
CA LEU A 335 -24.74 7.95 -18.47
C LEU A 335 -23.56 7.46 -19.34
N MET A 336 -22.74 8.38 -19.86
CA MET A 336 -21.52 8.05 -20.59
C MET A 336 -20.47 7.39 -19.68
N ALA A 337 -20.33 7.88 -18.45
CA ALA A 337 -19.43 7.26 -17.45
C ALA A 337 -19.86 5.81 -17.16
N ALA A 338 -21.14 5.56 -16.93
CA ALA A 338 -21.69 4.21 -16.74
C ALA A 338 -21.49 3.32 -17.97
N ALA A 339 -21.78 3.83 -19.17
CA ALA A 339 -21.63 3.10 -20.42
C ALA A 339 -20.15 2.70 -20.66
N SER A 340 -19.20 3.60 -20.33
CA SER A 340 -17.78 3.30 -20.41
C SER A 340 -17.31 2.19 -19.46
N GLY A 341 -18.07 1.89 -18.42
CA GLY A 341 -17.86 0.74 -17.53
C GLY A 341 -18.35 -0.59 -18.10
N GLY A 342 -19.27 -0.54 -19.07
CA GLY A 342 -19.78 -1.73 -19.77
C GLY A 342 -20.80 -2.57 -18.99
N HIS A 343 -21.38 -2.07 -17.92
CA HIS A 343 -22.29 -2.82 -17.05
C HIS A 343 -23.71 -2.24 -17.08
N ILE A 344 -24.66 -3.06 -17.51
CA ILE A 344 -26.06 -2.65 -17.76
C ILE A 344 -26.77 -2.10 -16.53
N GLU A 345 -26.49 -2.61 -15.32
CA GLU A 345 -27.18 -2.14 -14.10
C GLU A 345 -26.85 -0.69 -13.77
N SER A 346 -25.57 -0.30 -13.87
CA SER A 346 -25.14 1.10 -13.70
C SER A 346 -25.69 2.00 -14.81
N VAL A 347 -25.79 1.48 -16.04
CA VAL A 347 -26.34 2.23 -17.18
C VAL A 347 -27.84 2.47 -17.00
N LYS A 348 -28.63 1.47 -16.62
CA LYS A 348 -30.04 1.63 -16.33
C LYS A 348 -30.28 2.67 -15.24
N TYR A 349 -29.55 2.53 -14.13
CA TYR A 349 -29.70 3.48 -13.03
C TYR A 349 -29.22 4.91 -13.40
N ALA A 350 -28.14 5.05 -14.14
CA ALA A 350 -27.71 6.36 -14.64
C ALA A 350 -28.75 7.00 -15.57
N TYR A 351 -29.38 6.19 -16.44
CA TYR A 351 -30.45 6.65 -17.33
C TYR A 351 -31.70 7.09 -16.56
N GLU A 352 -32.08 6.37 -15.49
CA GLU A 352 -33.18 6.78 -14.60
C GLU A 352 -32.92 8.12 -13.93
N LEU A 353 -31.68 8.41 -13.56
CA LEU A 353 -31.26 9.65 -12.90
C LEU A 353 -31.15 10.84 -13.85
N ASP A 354 -30.64 10.61 -15.06
CA ASP A 354 -30.47 11.61 -16.10
C ASP A 354 -30.59 10.96 -17.50
N PRO A 355 -31.78 11.04 -18.14
CA PRO A 355 -32.04 10.35 -19.39
C PRO A 355 -31.51 11.07 -20.64
N ASP A 356 -30.51 11.98 -20.50
CA ASP A 356 -29.94 12.69 -21.66
C ASP A 356 -29.03 11.76 -22.49
N ILE A 357 -29.69 10.89 -23.28
CA ILE A 357 -29.05 9.92 -24.12
C ILE A 357 -28.41 10.52 -25.39
N LYS A 358 -28.77 11.77 -25.72
CA LYS A 358 -28.28 12.49 -26.90
C LYS A 358 -27.11 13.41 -26.61
N ALA A 359 -26.71 13.51 -25.36
CA ALA A 359 -25.52 14.28 -24.99
C ALA A 359 -24.30 13.88 -25.82
N MET A 360 -23.48 14.83 -26.13
CA MET A 360 -22.20 14.63 -26.83
C MET A 360 -21.08 15.30 -26.06
N THR A 361 -19.92 14.66 -26.07
CA THR A 361 -18.68 15.26 -25.59
C THR A 361 -18.17 16.34 -26.56
N ASP A 362 -17.18 17.13 -26.14
CA ASP A 362 -16.46 18.10 -26.99
C ASP A 362 -15.84 17.43 -28.24
N ARG A 363 -15.65 16.09 -28.20
CA ARG A 363 -15.17 15.29 -29.30
C ARG A 363 -16.29 14.68 -30.15
N LYS A 364 -17.53 15.11 -29.94
CA LYS A 364 -18.74 14.55 -30.56
C LYS A 364 -18.93 13.06 -30.28
N GLU A 365 -18.38 12.57 -29.17
CA GLU A 365 -18.60 11.18 -28.73
C GLU A 365 -19.96 11.11 -28.03
N THR A 366 -20.79 10.16 -28.43
CA THR A 366 -22.10 9.86 -27.83
C THR A 366 -21.96 8.74 -26.79
N VAL A 367 -23.03 8.45 -26.06
CA VAL A 367 -23.09 7.30 -25.14
C VAL A 367 -22.74 5.99 -25.85
N MET A 368 -23.07 5.83 -27.14
CA MET A 368 -22.72 4.63 -27.94
C MET A 368 -21.20 4.52 -28.17
N HIS A 369 -20.51 5.65 -28.39
CA HIS A 369 -19.04 5.66 -28.45
C HIS A 369 -18.43 5.28 -27.12
N ALA A 370 -18.95 5.83 -26.00
CA ALA A 370 -18.50 5.51 -24.65
C ALA A 370 -18.66 4.02 -24.33
N ALA A 371 -19.78 3.40 -24.75
CA ALA A 371 -20.04 1.99 -24.63
C ALA A 371 -18.98 1.10 -25.31
N MET A 372 -18.44 1.52 -26.46
CA MET A 372 -17.38 0.77 -27.16
C MET A 372 -16.00 0.93 -26.53
N ILE A 373 -15.71 2.11 -25.95
CA ILE A 373 -14.37 2.41 -25.40
C ILE A 373 -14.10 1.66 -24.09
N GLY A 374 -15.13 1.48 -23.25
CA GLY A 374 -15.01 0.89 -21.91
C GLY A 374 -14.75 -0.61 -21.87
N THR A 375 -15.12 -1.34 -22.92
CA THR A 375 -15.14 -2.81 -22.98
C THR A 375 -13.82 -3.50 -22.70
N ARG A 376 -12.69 -2.90 -23.04
CA ARG A 376 -11.36 -3.53 -22.86
C ARG A 376 -11.00 -3.86 -21.41
N ARG A 377 -11.64 -3.24 -20.43
CA ARG A 377 -11.17 -3.28 -19.06
C ARG A 377 -12.14 -3.89 -18.06
N TYR A 378 -13.46 -3.84 -18.33
CA TYR A 378 -14.46 -4.07 -17.30
C TYR A 378 -15.64 -4.96 -17.72
N ALA A 379 -15.86 -5.24 -19.00
CA ALA A 379 -17.05 -5.96 -19.45
C ALA A 379 -16.76 -7.04 -20.50
N THR A 380 -17.58 -8.08 -20.49
CA THR A 380 -17.63 -9.09 -21.57
C THR A 380 -18.36 -8.55 -22.78
N GLU A 381 -18.15 -9.14 -23.97
CA GLU A 381 -18.87 -8.77 -25.18
C GLU A 381 -20.40 -8.90 -25.02
N ALA A 382 -20.87 -9.94 -24.33
CA ALA A 382 -22.29 -10.14 -24.05
C ALA A 382 -22.90 -9.00 -23.25
N GLN A 383 -22.19 -8.51 -22.22
CA GLN A 383 -22.64 -7.37 -21.42
C GLN A 383 -22.71 -6.08 -22.23
N VAL A 384 -21.73 -5.88 -23.13
CA VAL A 384 -21.72 -4.72 -24.03
C VAL A 384 -22.88 -4.80 -25.02
N THR A 385 -23.11 -5.97 -25.58
CA THR A 385 -24.23 -6.19 -26.52
C THR A 385 -25.58 -5.91 -25.87
N GLU A 386 -25.79 -6.36 -24.63
CA GLU A 386 -27.00 -6.06 -23.84
C GLU A 386 -27.16 -4.57 -23.56
N MET A 387 -26.08 -3.91 -23.15
CA MET A 387 -26.07 -2.46 -22.90
C MET A 387 -26.35 -1.66 -24.17
N VAL A 388 -25.72 -2.02 -25.30
CA VAL A 388 -25.96 -1.36 -26.60
C VAL A 388 -27.40 -1.52 -27.03
N LYS A 389 -28.00 -2.69 -26.84
CA LYS A 389 -29.41 -2.92 -27.11
C LYS A 389 -30.30 -1.98 -26.27
N PHE A 390 -30.06 -1.91 -24.97
CA PHE A 390 -30.79 -1.00 -24.09
C PHE A 390 -30.67 0.46 -24.53
N LEU A 391 -29.44 0.93 -24.79
CA LEU A 391 -29.21 2.32 -25.22
C LEU A 391 -29.89 2.62 -26.56
N ALA A 392 -29.88 1.68 -27.51
CA ALA A 392 -30.55 1.82 -28.80
C ALA A 392 -32.07 1.90 -28.67
N GLU A 393 -32.67 1.05 -27.84
CA GLU A 393 -34.12 1.04 -27.56
C GLU A 393 -34.60 2.36 -26.92
N HIS A 394 -33.70 3.08 -26.24
CA HIS A 394 -33.99 4.36 -25.60
C HIS A 394 -33.58 5.59 -26.45
N GLY A 395 -33.20 5.36 -27.73
CA GLY A 395 -32.93 6.46 -28.68
C GLY A 395 -31.47 6.87 -28.80
N GLY A 396 -30.53 6.03 -28.32
CA GLY A 396 -29.10 6.24 -28.53
C GLY A 396 -28.73 6.24 -30.02
N GLU A 397 -27.88 7.17 -30.43
CA GLU A 397 -27.49 7.35 -31.84
C GLU A 397 -26.51 6.25 -32.28
N LEU A 398 -26.96 5.37 -33.20
CA LEU A 398 -26.24 4.18 -33.60
C LEU A 398 -25.04 4.43 -34.53
N ASP A 399 -25.11 5.51 -35.33
CA ASP A 399 -24.18 5.75 -36.46
C ASP A 399 -23.67 7.21 -36.49
N SER A 400 -23.57 7.83 -35.32
CA SER A 400 -22.96 9.16 -35.17
C SER A 400 -21.46 9.08 -35.39
N MET A 401 -20.87 10.16 -35.91
CA MET A 401 -19.44 10.28 -36.11
C MET A 401 -18.81 11.15 -35.03
N ASP A 402 -17.75 10.66 -34.39
CA ASP A 402 -16.90 11.47 -33.52
C ASP A 402 -16.05 12.47 -34.32
N ILE A 403 -15.27 13.29 -33.66
CA ILE A 403 -14.38 14.29 -34.30
C ILE A 403 -13.33 13.67 -35.24
N ASN A 404 -13.04 12.36 -35.09
CA ASN A 404 -12.10 11.62 -35.96
C ASN A 404 -12.83 10.85 -37.07
N ASN A 405 -14.11 11.13 -37.30
CA ASN A 405 -14.97 10.41 -38.23
C ASN A 405 -15.07 8.89 -37.95
N ARG A 406 -15.08 8.52 -36.68
CA ARG A 406 -15.29 7.14 -36.23
C ARG A 406 -16.72 6.97 -35.77
N THR A 407 -17.38 5.91 -36.20
CA THR A 407 -18.69 5.50 -35.69
C THR A 407 -18.53 4.50 -34.53
N PRO A 408 -19.57 4.24 -33.73
CA PRO A 408 -19.55 3.16 -32.72
C PRO A 408 -19.12 1.81 -33.30
N ILE A 409 -19.59 1.46 -34.52
CA ILE A 409 -19.16 0.23 -35.23
C ILE A 409 -17.66 0.25 -35.54
N ALA A 410 -17.11 1.40 -35.93
CA ALA A 410 -15.67 1.49 -36.18
C ALA A 410 -14.83 1.28 -34.92
N LEU A 411 -15.30 1.78 -33.79
CA LEU A 411 -14.66 1.53 -32.50
C LEU A 411 -14.78 0.07 -32.08
N ALA A 412 -15.95 -0.56 -32.29
CA ALA A 412 -16.20 -1.97 -32.01
C ALA A 412 -15.27 -2.90 -32.82
N LYS A 413 -14.88 -2.51 -34.05
CA LYS A 413 -13.92 -3.26 -34.91
C LYS A 413 -12.48 -3.18 -34.39
N ILE A 414 -12.09 -2.13 -33.69
CA ILE A 414 -10.75 -2.01 -33.07
C ILE A 414 -10.62 -2.97 -31.89
N ILE A 415 -11.75 -3.27 -31.27
CA ILE A 415 -11.89 -4.23 -30.18
C ILE A 415 -12.81 -5.30 -30.73
N PRO A 416 -12.37 -6.55 -30.98
CA PRO A 416 -13.19 -7.55 -31.68
C PRO A 416 -14.48 -7.84 -30.89
N LEU A 417 -15.55 -7.11 -31.22
CA LEU A 417 -16.89 -7.20 -30.63
C LEU A 417 -17.87 -7.63 -31.72
N ASP A 418 -17.67 -8.84 -32.27
CA ASP A 418 -18.36 -9.31 -33.48
C ASP A 418 -19.88 -9.34 -33.30
N SER A 419 -20.39 -9.84 -32.15
CA SER A 419 -21.82 -9.87 -31.84
C SER A 419 -22.41 -8.46 -31.72
N THR A 420 -21.67 -7.53 -31.13
CA THR A 420 -22.09 -6.12 -31.00
C THR A 420 -22.11 -5.44 -32.36
N ILE A 421 -21.12 -5.70 -33.23
CA ILE A 421 -21.06 -5.18 -34.61
C ILE A 421 -22.28 -5.68 -35.41
N GLU A 422 -22.58 -6.99 -35.29
CA GLU A 422 -23.73 -7.59 -35.99
C GLU A 422 -25.04 -6.94 -35.48
N LEU A 423 -25.22 -6.77 -34.19
CA LEU A 423 -26.38 -6.12 -33.60
C LEU A 423 -26.54 -4.68 -34.12
N LEU A 424 -25.50 -3.84 -34.00
CA LEU A 424 -25.53 -2.45 -34.46
C LEU A 424 -25.85 -2.36 -35.97
N THR A 425 -25.24 -3.23 -36.77
CA THR A 425 -25.48 -3.28 -38.20
C THR A 425 -26.96 -3.61 -38.52
N LYS A 426 -27.53 -4.63 -37.86
CA LYS A 426 -28.93 -5.00 -38.01
C LYS A 426 -29.87 -3.86 -37.62
N MET A 427 -29.55 -3.18 -36.49
CA MET A 427 -30.39 -2.08 -36.01
C MET A 427 -30.34 -0.86 -36.94
N ILE A 428 -29.17 -0.49 -37.49
CA ILE A 428 -29.04 0.59 -38.47
C ILE A 428 -29.82 0.26 -39.75
N VAL A 429 -29.67 -0.95 -40.28
CA VAL A 429 -30.41 -1.38 -41.47
C VAL A 429 -31.91 -1.38 -41.26
N ALA A 430 -32.37 -1.74 -40.07
CA ALA A 430 -33.81 -1.69 -39.71
C ALA A 430 -34.41 -0.29 -39.75
N THR A 431 -33.59 0.77 -39.60
CA THR A 431 -34.02 2.17 -39.79
C THR A 431 -34.08 2.62 -41.25
N GLY A 432 -33.76 1.74 -42.21
CA GLY A 432 -33.66 2.07 -43.64
C GLY A 432 -32.33 2.76 -44.03
N ALA A 433 -31.38 2.83 -43.11
CA ALA A 433 -30.06 3.43 -43.36
C ALA A 433 -29.01 2.36 -43.69
N THR A 434 -27.95 2.78 -44.40
CA THR A 434 -26.74 1.97 -44.54
C THR A 434 -25.68 2.48 -43.55
N PRO A 435 -24.95 1.58 -42.85
CA PRO A 435 -23.90 2.01 -41.95
C PRO A 435 -22.89 2.92 -42.65
N LYS A 436 -22.57 4.04 -42.04
CA LYS A 436 -21.65 5.02 -42.63
C LYS A 436 -20.26 4.45 -42.75
N PRO A 437 -19.57 4.69 -43.92
CA PRO A 437 -18.18 4.30 -44.07
C PRO A 437 -17.33 5.12 -43.08
N SER A 438 -16.63 4.43 -42.19
CA SER A 438 -15.76 5.07 -41.21
C SER A 438 -14.29 4.72 -41.47
N LYS A 439 -13.39 5.65 -41.19
CA LYS A 439 -11.95 5.35 -41.22
C LYS A 439 -11.60 4.50 -40.02
N ALA A 440 -11.31 3.21 -40.28
CA ALA A 440 -10.69 2.34 -39.27
C ALA A 440 -9.17 2.60 -39.29
N ARG A 441 -8.73 3.68 -38.63
CA ARG A 441 -7.30 3.90 -38.31
C ARG A 441 -7.14 4.82 -37.10
#